data_a47b007cd12d860dd322320706e8bf41
#
_entry.id   a47b007cd12d860dd322320706e8bf41
#
_cell.length_a   1.000
_cell.length_b   1.000
_cell.length_c   1.000
_cell.angle_alpha   90.00
_cell.angle_beta   90.00
_cell.angle_gamma   90.00
#
_symmetry.space_group_name_H-M   'P 1'
#
loop_
_entity.id
_entity.type
_entity.pdbx_description
1 polymer ?
#
loop_
_entity_poly.entity_id
_entity_poly.type
_entity_poly.pdbx_seq_one_letter_code
_entity_poly.pdbx_strand_id
1 'polypeptide(L)'
;TANHLVAIQAELEQNDAGFRKLPGTALRDGAGRTVYTPPQDPAEVQRLMGDLERFINTPELWAADPLIKMALIHHQFESIHRFYDGNGRTGRILNVLYLVQQGLLDTPVLYLSHFIVNTKADYYRLLQSTREADTWEDWVLYMLTAVQQTARQTIATIGDIKTALFDYKHRIRDGYKFYSQD
;
A
#
# COMPACT_ATOMS: atom_id res chain seq x y z
N THR A 1 -2.68 6.36 -12.74
CA THR A 1 -3.93 7.07 -13.06
C THR A 1 -5.11 6.47 -12.29
N ALA A 2 -6.20 7.25 -12.18
CA ALA A 2 -7.46 6.81 -11.59
C ALA A 2 -7.98 5.50 -12.20
N ASN A 3 -7.86 5.33 -13.52
CA ASN A 3 -8.28 4.11 -14.21
C ASN A 3 -7.47 2.88 -13.80
N HIS A 4 -6.18 3.02 -13.56
CA HIS A 4 -5.35 1.92 -13.04
C HIS A 4 -5.81 1.48 -11.64
N LEU A 5 -6.18 2.43 -10.78
CA LEU A 5 -6.68 2.10 -9.44
C LEU A 5 -8.03 1.37 -9.48
N VAL A 6 -8.91 1.74 -10.42
CA VAL A 6 -10.17 1.00 -10.66
C VAL A 6 -9.88 -0.42 -11.12
N ALA A 7 -8.97 -0.61 -12.07
CA ALA A 7 -8.61 -1.94 -12.55
C ALA A 7 -7.99 -2.82 -11.44
N ILE A 8 -7.10 -2.25 -10.63
CA ILE A 8 -6.50 -2.95 -9.47
C ILE A 8 -7.60 -3.36 -8.47
N GLN A 9 -8.50 -2.46 -8.13
CA GLN A 9 -9.58 -2.75 -7.18
C GLN A 9 -10.55 -3.79 -7.72
N ALA A 10 -10.91 -3.70 -8.99
CA ALA A 10 -11.79 -4.69 -9.65
C ALA A 10 -11.18 -6.10 -9.60
N GLU A 11 -9.88 -6.22 -9.85
CA GLU A 11 -9.16 -7.50 -9.75
C GLU A 11 -9.11 -8.02 -8.29
N LEU A 12 -8.87 -7.14 -7.33
CA LEU A 12 -8.81 -7.50 -5.90
C LEU A 12 -10.15 -7.97 -5.33
N GLU A 13 -11.23 -7.28 -5.71
CA GLU A 13 -12.57 -7.51 -5.16
C GLU A 13 -13.44 -8.39 -6.06
N GLN A 14 -12.93 -8.77 -7.23
CA GLN A 14 -13.66 -9.57 -8.24
C GLN A 14 -15.02 -8.95 -8.59
N ASN A 15 -15.06 -7.62 -8.70
CA ASN A 15 -16.26 -6.88 -9.08
C ASN A 15 -15.92 -5.60 -9.84
N ASP A 16 -16.89 -5.07 -10.61
CA ASP A 16 -16.76 -3.87 -11.44
C ASP A 16 -17.49 -2.66 -10.83
N ALA A 17 -17.66 -2.60 -9.50
CA ALA A 17 -18.39 -1.53 -8.84
C ALA A 17 -17.76 -0.14 -9.05
N GLY A 18 -16.45 -0.11 -9.24
CA GLY A 18 -15.70 1.13 -9.45
C GLY A 18 -15.75 2.07 -8.24
N PHE A 19 -15.75 3.37 -8.51
CA PHE A 19 -15.82 4.37 -7.45
C PHE A 19 -17.22 4.47 -6.86
N ARG A 20 -17.30 4.68 -5.54
CA ARG A 20 -18.57 4.89 -4.87
C ARG A 20 -19.27 6.14 -5.41
N LYS A 21 -20.56 5.97 -5.71
CA LYS A 21 -21.44 7.01 -6.29
C LYS A 21 -22.50 7.49 -5.31
N LEU A 22 -22.70 6.75 -4.21
CA LEU A 22 -23.74 7.04 -3.22
C LEU A 22 -23.11 7.52 -1.91
N PRO A 23 -23.71 8.48 -1.22
CA PRO A 23 -23.33 8.89 0.12
C PRO A 23 -23.65 7.79 1.15
N GLY A 24 -23.22 7.98 2.40
CA GLY A 24 -23.52 7.07 3.52
C GLY A 24 -22.33 6.20 3.94
N THR A 25 -21.17 6.32 3.29
CA THR A 25 -19.97 5.63 3.73
C THR A 25 -19.47 6.22 5.03
N ALA A 26 -19.28 5.35 6.04
CA ALA A 26 -18.68 5.70 7.32
C ALA A 26 -17.78 4.55 7.78
N LEU A 27 -16.59 4.86 8.25
CA LEU A 27 -15.70 3.89 8.86
C LEU A 27 -16.07 3.73 10.34
N ARG A 28 -16.20 2.47 10.77
CA ARG A 28 -16.65 2.14 12.13
C ARG A 28 -15.61 1.32 12.86
N ASP A 29 -15.54 1.50 14.16
CA ASP A 29 -14.75 0.64 15.06
C ASP A 29 -15.44 -0.71 15.31
N GLY A 30 -14.74 -1.59 16.05
CA GLY A 30 -15.30 -2.90 16.44
C GLY A 30 -16.55 -2.84 17.30
N ALA A 31 -16.89 -1.68 17.88
CA ALA A 31 -18.13 -1.42 18.63
C ALA A 31 -19.24 -0.78 17.77
N GLY A 32 -19.01 -0.63 16.47
CA GLY A 32 -19.95 -0.03 15.52
C GLY A 32 -20.02 1.50 15.55
N ARG A 33 -19.19 2.17 16.34
CA ARG A 33 -19.15 3.65 16.40
C ARG A 33 -18.42 4.20 15.19
N THR A 34 -18.97 5.24 14.57
CA THR A 34 -18.31 5.92 13.46
C THR A 34 -17.05 6.63 13.97
N VAL A 35 -15.90 6.27 13.40
CA VAL A 35 -14.59 6.86 13.71
C VAL A 35 -14.15 7.85 12.64
N TYR A 36 -14.62 7.68 11.40
CA TYR A 36 -14.32 8.60 10.32
C TYR A 36 -15.42 8.59 9.26
N THR A 37 -15.79 9.77 8.79
CA THR A 37 -16.73 9.94 7.66
C THR A 37 -15.95 10.57 6.50
N PRO A 38 -15.61 9.80 5.46
CA PRO A 38 -14.92 10.33 4.28
C PRO A 38 -15.82 11.27 3.48
N PRO A 39 -15.28 12.04 2.52
CA PRO A 39 -16.08 12.90 1.63
C PRO A 39 -17.27 12.14 1.04
N GLN A 40 -18.47 12.73 1.11
CA GLN A 40 -19.72 12.04 0.70
C GLN A 40 -20.17 12.39 -0.73
N ASP A 41 -19.79 13.57 -1.23
CA ASP A 41 -20.11 14.02 -2.57
C ASP A 41 -19.21 13.33 -3.60
N PRO A 42 -19.77 12.61 -4.59
CA PRO A 42 -18.98 11.97 -5.64
C PRO A 42 -18.10 12.93 -6.45
N ALA A 43 -18.57 14.16 -6.68
CA ALA A 43 -17.79 15.17 -7.38
C ALA A 43 -16.55 15.60 -6.57
N GLU A 44 -16.70 15.77 -5.26
CA GLU A 44 -15.59 16.05 -4.34
C GLU A 44 -14.60 14.88 -4.28
N VAL A 45 -15.09 13.64 -4.18
CA VAL A 45 -14.25 12.44 -4.24
C VAL A 45 -13.44 12.39 -5.54
N GLN A 46 -14.06 12.69 -6.66
CA GLN A 46 -13.37 12.71 -7.95
C GLN A 46 -12.32 13.82 -8.03
N ARG A 47 -12.65 15.02 -7.53
CA ARG A 47 -11.71 16.15 -7.46
C ARG A 47 -10.49 15.80 -6.61
N LEU A 48 -10.70 15.28 -5.41
CA LEU A 48 -9.62 14.89 -4.49
C LEU A 48 -8.72 13.80 -5.08
N MET A 49 -9.31 12.85 -5.81
CA MET A 49 -8.51 11.83 -6.51
C MET A 49 -7.70 12.42 -7.67
N GLY A 50 -8.25 13.39 -8.39
CA GLY A 50 -7.51 14.12 -9.42
C GLY A 50 -6.33 14.92 -8.83
N ASP A 51 -6.55 15.55 -7.68
CA ASP A 51 -5.50 16.25 -6.95
C ASP A 51 -4.41 15.30 -6.44
N LEU A 52 -4.79 14.12 -5.93
CA LEU A 52 -3.84 13.08 -5.53
C LEU A 52 -3.06 12.54 -6.74
N GLU A 53 -3.72 12.28 -7.88
CA GLU A 53 -3.07 11.84 -9.11
C GLU A 53 -2.05 12.89 -9.59
N ARG A 54 -2.41 14.17 -9.56
CA ARG A 54 -1.50 15.26 -9.90
C ARG A 54 -0.32 15.33 -8.92
N PHE A 55 -0.55 15.19 -7.61
CA PHE A 55 0.50 15.17 -6.61
C PHE A 55 1.50 14.01 -6.82
N ILE A 56 1.02 12.84 -7.22
CA ILE A 56 1.86 11.67 -7.51
C ILE A 56 2.73 11.92 -8.74
N ASN A 57 2.16 12.51 -9.81
CA ASN A 57 2.76 12.56 -11.13
C ASN A 57 3.47 13.87 -11.46
N THR A 58 3.45 14.86 -10.56
CA THR A 58 4.09 16.17 -10.76
C THR A 58 5.15 16.39 -9.66
N PRO A 59 6.41 15.96 -9.88
CA PRO A 59 7.48 16.07 -8.87
C PRO A 59 7.72 17.52 -8.42
N GLU A 60 7.50 18.48 -9.31
CA GLU A 60 7.73 19.92 -9.09
C GLU A 60 6.76 20.52 -8.04
N LEU A 61 5.62 19.89 -7.80
CA LEU A 61 4.67 20.39 -6.81
C LEU A 61 5.23 20.35 -5.39
N TRP A 62 6.08 19.37 -5.12
CA TRP A 62 6.74 19.25 -3.82
C TRP A 62 7.97 18.34 -3.92
N ALA A 63 9.15 18.96 -3.81
CA ALA A 63 10.43 18.25 -3.82
C ALA A 63 10.73 17.67 -2.43
N ALA A 64 10.18 16.50 -2.15
CA ALA A 64 10.42 15.77 -0.91
C ALA A 64 10.94 14.35 -1.19
N ASP A 65 11.52 13.75 -0.16
CA ASP A 65 11.94 12.34 -0.22
C ASP A 65 10.76 11.44 -0.64
N PRO A 66 10.95 10.54 -1.60
CA PRO A 66 9.87 9.68 -2.10
C PRO A 66 9.19 8.81 -1.02
N LEU A 67 9.91 8.39 0.02
CA LEU A 67 9.32 7.62 1.11
C LEU A 67 8.37 8.47 1.96
N ILE A 68 8.72 9.73 2.20
CA ILE A 68 7.85 10.70 2.88
C ILE A 68 6.61 10.94 2.01
N LYS A 69 6.83 11.19 0.72
CA LYS A 69 5.74 11.41 -0.24
C LYS A 69 4.80 10.20 -0.33
N MET A 70 5.33 8.99 -0.32
CA MET A 70 4.55 7.74 -0.25
C MET A 70 3.64 7.69 1.00
N ALA A 71 4.15 8.08 2.16
CA ALA A 71 3.36 8.09 3.39
C ALA A 71 2.17 9.06 3.30
N LEU A 72 2.36 10.25 2.71
CA LEU A 72 1.30 11.22 2.47
C LEU A 72 0.28 10.73 1.43
N ILE A 73 0.75 10.14 0.33
CA ILE A 73 -0.10 9.52 -0.70
C ILE A 73 -1.01 8.47 -0.06
N HIS A 74 -0.45 7.60 0.78
CA HIS A 74 -1.22 6.56 1.45
C HIS A 74 -2.28 7.13 2.38
N HIS A 75 -1.92 8.09 3.24
CA HIS A 75 -2.87 8.76 4.14
C HIS A 75 -4.01 9.43 3.39
N GLN A 76 -3.68 10.18 2.33
CA GLN A 76 -4.67 10.88 1.53
C GLN A 76 -5.60 9.91 0.80
N PHE A 77 -5.06 8.83 0.22
CA PHE A 77 -5.85 7.81 -0.44
C PHE A 77 -6.84 7.15 0.53
N GLU A 78 -6.38 6.76 1.73
CA GLU A 78 -7.22 6.18 2.78
C GLU A 78 -8.27 7.17 3.30
N SER A 79 -7.96 8.47 3.30
CA SER A 79 -8.89 9.51 3.75
C SER A 79 -9.96 9.84 2.72
N ILE A 80 -9.65 9.80 1.44
CA ILE A 80 -10.66 9.95 0.37
C ILE A 80 -11.61 8.75 0.38
N HIS A 81 -11.12 7.57 0.67
CA HIS A 81 -11.89 6.33 0.80
C HIS A 81 -12.82 6.08 -0.37
N ARG A 82 -12.25 6.03 -1.57
CA ARG A 82 -12.93 6.16 -2.84
C ARG A 82 -13.80 4.95 -3.25
N PHE A 83 -13.46 3.74 -2.80
CA PHE A 83 -14.16 2.52 -3.12
C PHE A 83 -15.15 2.12 -2.03
N TYR A 84 -16.14 1.29 -2.36
CA TYR A 84 -17.01 0.68 -1.36
C TYR A 84 -16.26 -0.33 -0.49
N ASP A 85 -15.32 -1.09 -1.09
CA ASP A 85 -14.41 -2.00 -0.40
C ASP A 85 -13.04 -2.02 -1.10
N GLY A 86 -12.02 -2.60 -0.43
CA GLY A 86 -10.69 -2.78 -0.98
C GLY A 86 -9.78 -1.55 -0.90
N ASN A 87 -10.20 -0.42 -0.27
CA ASN A 87 -9.37 0.78 -0.19
C ASN A 87 -7.99 0.48 0.40
N GLY A 88 -7.91 -0.16 1.56
CA GLY A 88 -6.63 -0.46 2.20
C GLY A 88 -5.71 -1.38 1.38
N ARG A 89 -6.26 -2.36 0.67
CA ARG A 89 -5.47 -3.24 -0.24
C ARG A 89 -4.97 -2.45 -1.43
N THR A 90 -5.84 -1.71 -2.09
CA THR A 90 -5.50 -0.84 -3.23
C THR A 90 -4.47 0.22 -2.84
N GLY A 91 -4.62 0.87 -1.69
CA GLY A 91 -3.68 1.88 -1.18
C GLY A 91 -2.28 1.30 -0.94
N ARG A 92 -2.17 0.08 -0.41
CA ARG A 92 -0.87 -0.57 -0.24
C ARG A 92 -0.21 -0.96 -1.57
N ILE A 93 -0.99 -1.40 -2.55
CA ILE A 93 -0.48 -1.64 -3.91
C ILE A 93 -0.03 -0.32 -4.54
N LEU A 94 -0.79 0.76 -4.39
CA LEU A 94 -0.40 2.09 -4.86
C LEU A 94 0.96 2.51 -4.30
N ASN A 95 1.23 2.28 -3.01
CA ASN A 95 2.52 2.58 -2.39
C ASN A 95 3.67 1.84 -3.09
N VAL A 96 3.50 0.52 -3.30
CA VAL A 96 4.54 -0.30 -3.95
C VAL A 96 4.79 0.17 -5.39
N LEU A 97 3.73 0.42 -6.14
CA LEU A 97 3.85 0.93 -7.52
C LEU A 97 4.50 2.31 -7.57
N TYR A 98 4.20 3.18 -6.60
CA TYR A 98 4.86 4.47 -6.48
C TYR A 98 6.37 4.32 -6.21
N LEU A 99 6.77 3.41 -5.30
CA LEU A 99 8.19 3.17 -5.03
C LEU A 99 8.94 2.60 -6.25
N VAL A 100 8.27 1.76 -7.06
CA VAL A 100 8.81 1.30 -8.36
C VAL A 100 8.96 2.47 -9.33
N GLN A 101 7.95 3.33 -9.45
CA GLN A 101 8.00 4.52 -10.29
C GLN A 101 9.15 5.48 -9.90
N GLN A 102 9.46 5.56 -8.60
CA GLN A 102 10.55 6.40 -8.08
C GLN A 102 11.93 5.72 -8.16
N GLY A 103 12.03 4.51 -8.71
CA GLY A 103 13.28 3.75 -8.83
C GLY A 103 13.83 3.24 -7.50
N LEU A 104 13.02 3.20 -6.44
CA LEU A 104 13.41 2.63 -5.14
C LEU A 104 13.20 1.12 -5.05
N LEU A 105 12.43 0.56 -5.98
CA LEU A 105 12.20 -0.88 -6.14
C LEU A 105 12.31 -1.24 -7.62
N ASP A 106 13.13 -2.23 -7.95
CA ASP A 106 13.17 -2.80 -9.31
C ASP A 106 11.98 -3.73 -9.57
N THR A 107 11.45 -4.33 -8.53
CA THR A 107 10.34 -5.28 -8.57
C THR A 107 9.36 -4.99 -7.42
N PRO A 108 8.03 -5.10 -7.63
CA PRO A 108 7.03 -4.74 -6.62
C PRO A 108 6.87 -5.81 -5.52
N VAL A 109 7.95 -6.13 -4.79
CA VAL A 109 8.00 -7.21 -3.78
C VAL A 109 7.94 -6.73 -2.33
N LEU A 110 7.55 -5.49 -2.07
CA LEU A 110 7.43 -4.94 -0.72
C LEU A 110 6.03 -5.18 -0.14
N TYR A 111 5.86 -6.21 0.69
CA TYR A 111 4.56 -6.61 1.24
C TYR A 111 4.20 -5.87 2.54
N LEU A 112 3.89 -4.57 2.45
CA LEU A 112 3.52 -3.71 3.59
C LEU A 112 2.34 -4.24 4.41
N SER A 113 1.47 -5.06 3.82
CA SER A 113 0.29 -5.59 4.50
C SER A 113 0.65 -6.43 5.72
N HIS A 114 1.77 -7.17 5.71
CA HIS A 114 2.20 -7.97 6.86
C HIS A 114 2.48 -7.09 8.07
N PHE A 115 3.23 -5.99 7.89
CA PHE A 115 3.53 -5.06 8.98
C PHE A 115 2.25 -4.40 9.50
N ILE A 116 1.41 -3.85 8.61
CA ILE A 116 0.19 -3.13 8.97
C ILE A 116 -0.81 -4.02 9.70
N VAL A 117 -0.97 -5.28 9.29
CA VAL A 117 -1.87 -6.22 9.98
C VAL A 117 -1.39 -6.52 11.41
N ASN A 118 -0.09 -6.67 11.61
CA ASN A 118 0.50 -6.92 12.92
C ASN A 118 0.49 -5.70 13.85
N THR A 119 0.40 -4.48 13.29
CA THR A 119 0.35 -3.21 14.01
C THR A 119 -0.96 -2.45 13.77
N LYS A 120 -2.06 -3.18 13.54
CA LYS A 120 -3.34 -2.64 13.08
C LYS A 120 -3.89 -1.54 13.98
N ALA A 121 -3.75 -1.67 15.28
CA ALA A 121 -4.21 -0.67 16.25
C ALA A 121 -3.48 0.66 16.09
N ASP A 122 -2.15 0.64 15.94
CA ASP A 122 -1.35 1.84 15.73
C ASP A 122 -1.63 2.46 14.37
N TYR A 123 -1.80 1.65 13.33
CA TYR A 123 -2.16 2.13 12.00
C TYR A 123 -3.42 2.98 12.02
N TYR A 124 -4.51 2.49 12.59
CA TYR A 124 -5.77 3.23 12.63
C TYR A 124 -5.72 4.42 13.58
N ARG A 125 -5.03 4.29 14.72
CA ARG A 125 -4.81 5.39 15.66
C ARG A 125 -4.07 6.55 14.98
N LEU A 126 -2.99 6.25 14.25
CA LEU A 126 -2.19 7.27 13.57
C LEU A 126 -2.91 7.88 12.37
N LEU A 127 -3.64 7.09 11.58
CA LEU A 127 -4.51 7.64 10.54
C LEU A 127 -5.49 8.67 11.11
N GLN A 128 -6.09 8.37 12.27
CA GLN A 128 -7.09 9.25 12.88
C GLN A 128 -6.43 10.46 13.54
N SER A 129 -5.35 10.30 14.29
CA SER A 129 -4.67 11.43 14.94
C SER A 129 -4.12 12.43 13.92
N THR A 130 -3.66 11.96 12.78
CA THR A 130 -3.22 12.85 11.69
C THR A 130 -4.37 13.67 11.11
N ARG A 131 -5.57 13.10 11.01
CA ARG A 131 -6.78 13.81 10.54
C ARG A 131 -7.28 14.84 11.56
N GLU A 132 -7.15 14.56 12.86
CA GLU A 132 -7.72 15.37 13.94
C GLU A 132 -6.75 16.41 14.52
N ALA A 133 -5.46 16.09 14.55
CA ALA A 133 -4.44 16.83 15.27
C ALA A 133 -3.16 17.11 14.46
N ASP A 134 -3.18 16.88 13.14
CA ASP A 134 -2.05 17.14 12.23
C ASP A 134 -0.73 16.46 12.66
N THR A 135 -0.80 15.27 13.26
CA THR A 135 0.38 14.52 13.73
C THR A 135 1.11 13.80 12.58
N TRP A 136 1.50 14.57 11.57
CA TRP A 136 2.12 14.04 10.34
C TRP A 136 3.45 13.36 10.58
N GLU A 137 4.25 13.85 11.53
CA GLU A 137 5.55 13.25 11.84
C GLU A 137 5.41 11.81 12.33
N ASP A 138 4.50 11.56 13.28
CA ASP A 138 4.25 10.22 13.81
C ASP A 138 3.77 9.26 12.72
N TRP A 139 2.89 9.74 11.82
CA TRP A 139 2.43 8.96 10.69
C TRP A 139 3.55 8.61 9.72
N VAL A 140 4.36 9.58 9.35
CA VAL A 140 5.50 9.38 8.44
C VAL A 140 6.49 8.40 9.04
N LEU A 141 6.88 8.57 10.30
CA LEU A 141 7.79 7.66 11.00
C LEU A 141 7.24 6.23 11.07
N TYR A 142 5.96 6.06 11.31
CA TYR A 142 5.29 4.77 11.26
C TYR A 142 5.42 4.11 9.87
N MET A 143 5.14 4.85 8.80
CA MET A 143 5.22 4.34 7.43
C MET A 143 6.68 4.02 7.01
N LEU A 144 7.64 4.84 7.41
CA LEU A 144 9.07 4.56 7.20
C LEU A 144 9.51 3.29 7.93
N THR A 145 9.03 3.10 9.16
CA THR A 145 9.27 1.88 9.94
C THR A 145 8.68 0.65 9.24
N ALA A 146 7.46 0.78 8.71
CA ALA A 146 6.83 -0.27 7.93
C ALA A 146 7.66 -0.69 6.72
N VAL A 147 8.14 0.28 5.95
CA VAL A 147 9.04 0.04 4.79
C VAL A 147 10.32 -0.65 5.24
N GLN A 148 11.00 -0.12 6.25
CA GLN A 148 12.27 -0.64 6.73
C GLN A 148 12.16 -2.10 7.21
N GLN A 149 11.17 -2.40 8.04
CA GLN A 149 10.99 -3.75 8.58
C GLN A 149 10.59 -4.74 7.51
N THR A 150 9.66 -4.35 6.62
CA THR A 150 9.23 -5.19 5.51
C THR A 150 10.37 -5.46 4.53
N ALA A 151 11.19 -4.47 4.20
CA ALA A 151 12.34 -4.63 3.32
C ALA A 151 13.37 -5.61 3.92
N ARG A 152 13.70 -5.46 5.20
CA ARG A 152 14.60 -6.38 5.90
C ARG A 152 14.10 -7.82 5.89
N GLN A 153 12.81 -8.01 6.16
CA GLN A 153 12.19 -9.33 6.15
C GLN A 153 12.18 -9.94 4.74
N THR A 154 11.87 -9.14 3.72
CA THR A 154 11.87 -9.59 2.31
C THR A 154 13.28 -10.04 1.90
N ILE A 155 14.32 -9.28 2.24
CA ILE A 155 15.72 -9.64 1.96
C ILE A 155 16.09 -10.96 2.65
N ALA A 156 15.73 -11.14 3.92
CA ALA A 156 15.98 -12.37 4.66
C ALA A 156 15.29 -13.57 3.98
N THR A 157 13.99 -13.43 3.65
CA THR A 157 13.22 -14.48 2.96
C THR A 157 13.83 -14.87 1.61
N ILE A 158 14.27 -13.88 0.82
CA ILE A 158 14.97 -14.15 -0.46
C ILE A 158 16.28 -14.90 -0.22
N GLY A 159 17.03 -14.55 0.83
CA GLY A 159 18.23 -15.26 1.24
C GLY A 159 17.96 -16.74 1.57
N ASP A 160 16.93 -16.99 2.36
CA ASP A 160 16.52 -18.33 2.75
C ASP A 160 16.08 -19.18 1.53
N ILE A 161 15.30 -18.58 0.62
CA ILE A 161 14.87 -19.23 -0.63
C ILE A 161 16.10 -19.57 -1.50
N LYS A 162 17.05 -18.64 -1.62
CA LYS A 162 18.29 -18.85 -2.39
C LYS A 162 19.10 -20.01 -1.81
N THR A 163 19.25 -20.07 -0.49
CA THR A 163 19.96 -21.15 0.21
C THR A 163 19.26 -22.50 0.00
N ALA A 164 17.94 -22.54 0.23
CA ALA A 164 17.15 -23.76 0.02
C ALA A 164 17.22 -24.27 -1.42
N LEU A 165 17.17 -23.34 -2.40
CA LEU A 165 17.29 -23.69 -3.82
C LEU A 165 18.68 -24.27 -4.15
N PHE A 166 19.74 -23.67 -3.57
CA PHE A 166 21.11 -24.16 -3.74
C PHE A 166 21.25 -25.58 -3.19
N ASP A 167 20.83 -25.81 -1.96
CA ASP A 167 20.90 -27.12 -1.29
C ASP A 167 20.08 -28.18 -2.06
N TYR A 168 18.89 -27.79 -2.52
CA TYR A 168 18.04 -28.70 -3.28
C TYR A 168 18.67 -29.11 -4.62
N LYS A 169 19.26 -28.16 -5.35
CA LYS A 169 19.98 -28.42 -6.60
C LYS A 169 21.17 -29.37 -6.38
N HIS A 170 21.94 -29.19 -5.31
CA HIS A 170 23.08 -30.05 -4.97
C HIS A 170 22.61 -31.48 -4.64
N ARG A 171 21.57 -31.62 -3.81
CA ARG A 171 21.01 -32.94 -3.47
C ARG A 171 20.48 -33.68 -4.69
N ILE A 172 19.84 -32.99 -5.65
CA ILE A 172 19.39 -33.65 -6.91
C ILE A 172 20.60 -34.04 -7.74
N ARG A 173 21.57 -33.18 -7.94
CA ARG A 173 22.76 -33.45 -8.74
C ARG A 173 23.54 -34.62 -8.18
N ASP A 174 23.70 -34.71 -6.89
CA ASP A 174 24.51 -35.73 -6.24
C ASP A 174 23.76 -37.05 -6.09
N GLY A 175 22.42 -37.02 -6.04
CA GLY A 175 21.56 -38.19 -5.89
C GLY A 175 21.02 -38.79 -7.18
N TYR A 176 21.03 -38.08 -8.31
CA TYR A 176 20.40 -38.50 -9.56
C TYR A 176 21.27 -38.22 -10.79
N LYS A 177 21.57 -39.28 -11.56
CA LYS A 177 22.45 -39.20 -12.74
C LYS A 177 21.86 -38.46 -13.96
N PHE A 178 20.57 -38.15 -13.95
CA PHE A 178 19.88 -37.49 -15.07
C PHE A 178 19.87 -35.94 -14.92
N TYR A 179 20.39 -35.41 -13.84
CA TYR A 179 20.40 -33.97 -13.63
C TYR A 179 21.47 -33.30 -14.52
N SER A 180 21.06 -32.42 -15.44
CA SER A 180 21.95 -31.52 -16.17
C SER A 180 21.69 -30.07 -15.76
N GLN A 181 22.67 -29.20 -15.95
CA GLN A 181 22.64 -27.78 -15.51
C GLN A 181 22.17 -26.86 -16.64
N ASP A 182 21.53 -27.37 -17.68
CA ASP A 182 21.04 -26.58 -18.82
C ASP A 182 19.79 -25.77 -18.47
#